data_d3ba6798d9bded9b52887fec2a37eb30
#
_entry.id   d3ba6798d9bded9b52887fec2a37eb30
#
_cell.length_a   1.000
_cell.length_b   1.000
_cell.length_c   1.000
_cell.angle_alpha   90.00
_cell.angle_beta   90.00
_cell.angle_gamma   90.00
#
_symmetry.space_group_name_H-M   'P 1'
#
loop_
_entity.id
_entity.type
_entity.pdbx_description
1 polymer ?
#
loop_
_entity_poly.entity_id
_entity_poly.type
_entity_poly.pdbx_seq_one_letter_code
_entity_poly.pdbx_strand_id
1 'polypeptide(L)'
;DWYRSRGLGDVYKRQTAYHVLLDSIACGILALKNESCKNLLGPVFGGSNIDGGARVFGTNYTLDPIRAAWNTGCIIRWLDFNDTWLAQEWGHPSDNLGAILPLTDFLSLKRVSKGQDPIKVSELLEHTIKAHEIQGVLALDNSFNKVGLDHVLLVRVASSALSSYLLGGDYDDVCNTVSHAWLDGSSLRTYRHAPNTG
;
A
#
# COMPACT_ATOMS: atom_id res chain seq x y z
N ASP A 1 -21.61 9.93 -5.61
CA ASP A 1 -22.34 8.73 -6.10
C ASP A 1 -21.45 7.75 -6.88
N TRP A 2 -20.26 7.57 -6.35
CA TRP A 2 -19.24 6.65 -6.92
C TRP A 2 -19.69 5.16 -6.93
N TYR A 3 -20.70 4.84 -6.14
CA TYR A 3 -21.23 3.47 -5.98
C TYR A 3 -22.28 3.05 -7.01
N ARG A 4 -22.76 3.92 -7.91
CA ARG A 4 -23.92 3.64 -8.76
C ARG A 4 -23.65 3.26 -10.21
N SER A 5 -22.44 3.35 -10.71
CA SER A 5 -22.14 2.90 -12.07
C SER A 5 -21.81 1.40 -12.12
N ARG A 6 -22.84 0.56 -12.05
CA ARG A 6 -22.73 -0.88 -12.38
C ARG A 6 -22.63 -1.06 -13.89
N GLY A 7 -21.61 -0.46 -14.51
CA GLY A 7 -21.35 -0.59 -15.94
C GLY A 7 -20.14 -1.49 -16.21
N LEU A 8 -19.90 -1.80 -17.49
CA LEU A 8 -18.72 -2.54 -17.95
C LEU A 8 -17.41 -1.98 -17.36
N GLY A 9 -17.32 -0.67 -17.14
CA GLY A 9 -16.16 -0.03 -16.51
C GLY A 9 -15.83 -0.55 -15.11
N ASP A 10 -16.84 -0.87 -14.29
CA ASP A 10 -16.63 -1.44 -12.94
C ASP A 10 -16.05 -2.86 -13.00
N VAL A 11 -16.48 -3.66 -13.98
CA VAL A 11 -15.95 -5.02 -14.17
C VAL A 11 -14.47 -4.97 -14.53
N TYR A 12 -14.08 -4.10 -15.48
CA TYR A 12 -12.70 -3.94 -15.89
C TYR A 12 -11.81 -3.39 -14.77
N LYS A 13 -12.27 -2.41 -14.02
CA LYS A 13 -11.54 -1.87 -12.86
C LYS A 13 -11.27 -2.97 -11.82
N ARG A 14 -12.29 -3.76 -11.48
CA ARG A 14 -12.14 -4.85 -10.51
C ARG A 14 -11.24 -5.97 -11.04
N GLN A 15 -11.34 -6.30 -12.32
CA GLN A 15 -10.46 -7.29 -12.94
C GLN A 15 -9.00 -6.82 -12.94
N THR A 16 -8.75 -5.57 -13.29
CA THR A 16 -7.40 -4.99 -13.26
C THR A 16 -6.85 -4.97 -11.85
N ALA A 17 -7.64 -4.52 -10.86
CA ALA A 17 -7.23 -4.53 -9.46
C ALA A 17 -6.91 -5.95 -8.95
N TYR A 18 -7.67 -6.95 -9.39
CA TYR A 18 -7.40 -8.35 -9.07
C TYR A 18 -6.08 -8.83 -9.68
N HIS A 19 -5.80 -8.50 -10.94
CA HIS A 19 -4.53 -8.85 -11.58
C HIS A 19 -3.35 -8.15 -10.88
N VAL A 20 -3.47 -6.86 -10.56
CA VAL A 20 -2.44 -6.11 -9.80
C VAL A 20 -2.19 -6.74 -8.44
N LEU A 21 -3.24 -7.15 -7.74
CA LEU A 21 -3.11 -7.84 -6.45
C LEU A 21 -2.35 -9.17 -6.58
N LEU A 22 -2.73 -10.00 -7.57
CA LEU A 22 -2.06 -11.28 -7.81
C LEU A 22 -0.60 -11.10 -8.20
N ASP A 23 -0.32 -10.17 -9.10
CA ASP A 23 1.02 -9.85 -9.55
C ASP A 23 1.90 -9.38 -8.38
N SER A 24 1.38 -8.45 -7.57
CA SER A 24 2.12 -7.93 -6.40
C SER A 24 2.40 -9.01 -5.35
N ILE A 25 1.46 -9.92 -5.11
CA ILE A 25 1.68 -11.08 -4.23
C ILE A 25 2.74 -12.00 -4.83
N ALA A 26 2.69 -12.27 -6.14
CA ALA A 26 3.67 -13.10 -6.83
C ALA A 26 5.08 -12.49 -6.76
N CYS A 27 5.20 -11.18 -6.99
CA CYS A 27 6.46 -10.43 -6.81
C CYS A 27 6.99 -10.58 -5.38
N GLY A 28 6.12 -10.43 -4.38
CA GLY A 28 6.50 -10.58 -2.97
C GLY A 28 6.99 -11.99 -2.64
N ILE A 29 6.28 -13.02 -3.09
CA ILE A 29 6.70 -14.42 -2.88
C ILE A 29 8.04 -14.71 -3.57
N LEU A 30 8.25 -14.17 -4.77
CA LEU A 30 9.51 -14.31 -5.48
C LEU A 30 10.65 -13.59 -4.76
N ALA A 31 10.39 -12.40 -4.21
CA ALA A 31 11.35 -11.61 -3.43
C ALA A 31 11.89 -12.37 -2.20
N LEU A 32 11.06 -13.21 -1.60
CA LEU A 32 11.44 -14.03 -0.45
C LEU A 32 12.50 -15.12 -0.75
N LYS A 33 12.86 -15.32 -2.02
CA LYS A 33 14.04 -16.14 -2.40
C LYS A 33 15.35 -15.40 -2.18
N ASN A 34 15.33 -14.08 -1.98
CA ASN A 34 16.51 -13.26 -1.82
C ASN A 34 16.82 -13.05 -0.32
N GLU A 35 18.01 -13.45 0.11
CA GLU A 35 18.42 -13.34 1.51
C GLU A 35 18.52 -11.88 1.97
N SER A 36 18.96 -10.96 1.12
CA SER A 36 19.02 -9.53 1.46
C SER A 36 17.63 -8.95 1.71
N CYS A 37 16.60 -9.41 0.99
CA CYS A 37 15.21 -9.05 1.27
C CYS A 37 14.77 -9.59 2.62
N LYS A 38 15.01 -10.88 2.89
CA LYS A 38 14.62 -11.51 4.16
C LYS A 38 15.25 -10.82 5.37
N ASN A 39 16.48 -10.34 5.25
CA ASN A 39 17.19 -9.66 6.33
C ASN A 39 16.56 -8.33 6.76
N LEU A 40 15.68 -7.75 5.93
CA LEU A 40 14.90 -6.55 6.28
C LEU A 40 13.61 -6.89 7.03
N LEU A 41 13.17 -8.14 6.99
CA LEU A 41 11.88 -8.56 7.49
C LEU A 41 11.93 -8.90 9.00
N GLY A 42 10.75 -9.02 9.55
CA GLY A 42 10.55 -9.39 10.95
C GLY A 42 10.26 -8.21 11.86
N PRO A 43 10.14 -8.46 13.15
CA PRO A 43 9.93 -7.45 14.17
C PRO A 43 11.17 -6.55 14.33
N VAL A 44 10.99 -5.36 14.90
CA VAL A 44 12.12 -4.47 15.24
C VAL A 44 13.00 -5.09 16.33
N PHE A 45 12.36 -5.75 17.30
CA PHE A 45 13.05 -6.46 18.38
C PHE A 45 12.79 -7.96 18.26
N GLY A 46 13.82 -8.78 18.47
CA GLY A 46 13.72 -10.23 18.36
C GLY A 46 12.65 -10.83 19.27
N GLY A 47 11.90 -11.81 18.74
CA GLY A 47 10.91 -12.57 19.50
C GLY A 47 9.50 -11.98 19.60
N SER A 48 9.18 -10.89 18.90
CA SER A 48 7.88 -10.22 19.03
C SER A 48 6.92 -10.53 17.87
N ASN A 49 6.47 -11.77 17.76
CA ASN A 49 5.17 -12.01 17.13
C ASN A 49 4.06 -11.52 18.07
N ILE A 50 3.07 -10.83 17.54
CA ILE A 50 1.98 -10.22 18.30
C ILE A 50 0.70 -11.01 18.04
N ASP A 51 0.12 -11.59 19.09
CA ASP A 51 -1.17 -12.26 19.01
C ASP A 51 -2.25 -11.27 18.52
N GLY A 52 -2.98 -11.67 17.47
CA GLY A 52 -3.99 -10.79 16.85
C GLY A 52 -3.42 -9.64 16.02
N GLY A 53 -2.11 -9.63 15.75
CA GLY A 53 -1.46 -8.67 14.85
C GLY A 53 -1.77 -8.93 13.37
N ALA A 54 -1.16 -8.13 12.50
CA ALA A 54 -1.24 -8.30 11.05
C ALA A 54 -0.24 -9.35 10.55
N ARG A 55 -0.68 -10.21 9.66
CA ARG A 55 0.17 -11.24 9.05
C ARG A 55 0.95 -10.68 7.87
N VAL A 56 2.20 -11.06 7.74
CA VAL A 56 3.03 -10.76 6.57
C VAL A 56 2.99 -11.98 5.64
N PHE A 57 2.36 -11.85 4.49
CA PHE A 57 2.16 -12.96 3.57
C PHE A 57 3.50 -13.60 3.13
N GLY A 58 3.50 -14.92 2.93
CA GLY A 58 4.69 -15.68 2.56
C GLY A 58 5.71 -15.86 3.70
N THR A 59 5.42 -15.40 4.91
CA THR A 59 6.27 -15.55 6.11
C THR A 59 5.48 -16.10 7.30
N ASN A 60 6.16 -16.37 8.41
CA ASN A 60 5.55 -16.74 9.68
C ASN A 60 5.39 -15.53 10.63
N TYR A 61 5.55 -14.31 10.13
CA TYR A 61 5.47 -13.12 10.97
C TYR A 61 4.03 -12.66 11.15
N THR A 62 3.67 -12.40 12.42
CA THR A 62 2.46 -11.70 12.83
C THR A 62 2.91 -10.50 13.66
N LEU A 63 2.75 -9.30 13.14
CA LEU A 63 3.37 -8.09 13.67
C LEU A 63 2.31 -7.01 13.96
N ASP A 64 2.70 -5.93 14.61
CA ASP A 64 1.87 -4.74 14.60
C ASP A 64 1.64 -4.25 13.16
N PRO A 65 0.50 -3.59 12.88
CA PRO A 65 0.16 -3.22 11.50
C PRO A 65 1.18 -2.32 10.80
N ILE A 66 1.91 -1.49 11.54
CA ILE A 66 2.92 -0.58 10.97
C ILE A 66 4.12 -1.39 10.50
N ARG A 67 4.62 -2.29 11.35
CA ARG A 67 5.75 -3.14 11.00
C ARG A 67 5.38 -4.17 9.93
N ALA A 68 4.15 -4.68 9.96
CA ALA A 68 3.64 -5.54 8.91
C ALA A 68 3.55 -4.80 7.56
N ALA A 69 3.13 -3.52 7.57
CA ALA A 69 3.14 -2.67 6.37
C ALA A 69 4.54 -2.47 5.81
N TRP A 70 5.53 -2.19 6.65
CA TRP A 70 6.93 -2.13 6.23
C TRP A 70 7.38 -3.43 5.57
N ASN A 71 7.16 -4.56 6.22
CA ASN A 71 7.56 -5.87 5.70
C ASN A 71 6.89 -6.17 4.36
N THR A 72 5.58 -5.96 4.27
CA THR A 72 4.79 -6.20 3.05
C THR A 72 5.25 -5.29 1.92
N GLY A 73 5.48 -4.01 2.19
CA GLY A 73 6.02 -3.07 1.21
C GLY A 73 7.41 -3.48 0.71
N CYS A 74 8.31 -3.90 1.61
CA CYS A 74 9.63 -4.38 1.23
C CYS A 74 9.56 -5.55 0.25
N ILE A 75 8.75 -6.59 0.53
CA ILE A 75 8.69 -7.77 -0.33
C ILE A 75 8.01 -7.48 -1.67
N ILE A 76 6.97 -6.66 -1.70
CA ILE A 76 6.30 -6.28 -2.96
C ILE A 76 7.27 -5.51 -3.86
N ARG A 77 8.01 -4.58 -3.27
CA ARG A 77 8.84 -3.63 -4.02
C ARG A 77 10.25 -4.14 -4.32
N TRP A 78 10.70 -5.21 -3.68
CA TRP A 78 12.08 -5.69 -3.75
C TRP A 78 12.62 -5.90 -5.16
N LEU A 79 11.83 -6.54 -6.03
CA LEU A 79 12.27 -6.89 -7.39
C LEU A 79 12.03 -5.78 -8.42
N ASP A 80 11.30 -4.73 -8.07
CA ASP A 80 10.91 -3.66 -9.00
C ASP A 80 10.10 -4.19 -10.22
N PHE A 81 9.32 -5.25 -10.02
CA PHE A 81 8.52 -5.91 -11.06
C PHE A 81 7.04 -5.60 -10.97
N ASN A 82 6.60 -5.01 -9.84
CA ASN A 82 5.21 -4.65 -9.64
C ASN A 82 4.75 -3.57 -10.63
N ASP A 83 3.45 -3.31 -10.70
CA ASP A 83 2.81 -2.46 -11.69
C ASP A 83 3.49 -1.09 -11.89
N THR A 84 3.25 -0.48 -13.04
CA THR A 84 3.73 0.87 -13.34
C THR A 84 2.59 1.71 -13.89
N TRP A 85 2.40 2.91 -13.31
CA TRP A 85 1.55 3.97 -13.83
C TRP A 85 2.41 4.99 -14.56
N LEU A 86 2.05 5.30 -15.82
CA LEU A 86 2.77 6.26 -16.65
C LEU A 86 1.86 7.46 -16.96
N ALA A 87 2.24 8.64 -16.46
CA ALA A 87 1.57 9.91 -16.68
C ALA A 87 2.59 11.06 -16.65
N GLN A 88 2.20 12.28 -16.28
CA GLN A 88 3.16 13.37 -16.04
C GLN A 88 4.13 13.02 -14.90
N GLU A 89 3.63 12.36 -13.86
CA GLU A 89 4.47 11.62 -12.93
C GLU A 89 4.23 10.12 -13.13
N TRP A 90 5.26 9.32 -12.98
CA TRP A 90 5.17 7.88 -12.99
C TRP A 90 5.24 7.32 -11.57
N GLY A 91 4.90 6.07 -11.39
CA GLY A 91 4.98 5.42 -10.08
C GLY A 91 4.45 3.99 -10.11
N HIS A 92 4.37 3.40 -8.93
CA HIS A 92 3.92 2.04 -8.72
C HIS A 92 2.73 2.04 -7.74
N PRO A 93 1.49 2.19 -8.22
CA PRO A 93 0.32 2.27 -7.33
C PRO A 93 0.13 1.03 -6.46
N SER A 94 0.61 -0.14 -6.88
CA SER A 94 0.58 -1.35 -6.05
C SER A 94 1.46 -1.27 -4.79
N ASP A 95 2.37 -0.30 -4.69
CA ASP A 95 3.12 -0.04 -3.45
C ASP A 95 2.17 0.25 -2.28
N ASN A 96 0.98 0.78 -2.56
CA ASN A 96 -0.06 1.00 -1.54
C ASN A 96 -0.55 -0.32 -0.90
N LEU A 97 -0.39 -1.46 -1.56
CA LEU A 97 -0.70 -2.76 -0.98
C LEU A 97 0.17 -3.07 0.24
N GLY A 98 1.34 -2.44 0.34
CA GLY A 98 2.18 -2.50 1.53
C GLY A 98 1.41 -2.08 2.80
N ALA A 99 0.56 -1.05 2.71
CA ALA A 99 -0.30 -0.62 3.81
C ALA A 99 -1.65 -1.36 3.82
N ILE A 100 -2.29 -1.50 2.66
CA ILE A 100 -3.67 -2.00 2.53
C ILE A 100 -3.78 -3.45 3.00
N LEU A 101 -2.89 -4.34 2.55
CA LEU A 101 -2.96 -5.77 2.86
C LEU A 101 -2.87 -6.04 4.38
N PRO A 102 -1.81 -5.61 5.10
CA PRO A 102 -1.70 -5.91 6.51
C PRO A 102 -2.73 -5.19 7.37
N LEU A 103 -3.13 -3.97 7.01
CA LEU A 103 -4.17 -3.27 7.75
C LEU A 103 -5.53 -3.95 7.58
N THR A 104 -5.87 -4.36 6.36
CA THR A 104 -7.11 -5.10 6.09
C THR A 104 -7.11 -6.47 6.79
N ASP A 105 -5.98 -7.18 6.80
CA ASP A 105 -5.82 -8.44 7.53
C ASP A 105 -6.04 -8.25 9.04
N PHE A 106 -5.37 -7.27 9.63
CA PHE A 106 -5.54 -6.92 11.04
C PHE A 106 -6.99 -6.60 11.41
N LEU A 107 -7.65 -5.76 10.63
CA LEU A 107 -9.03 -5.37 10.87
C LEU A 107 -9.99 -6.56 10.67
N SER A 108 -9.71 -7.43 9.69
CA SER A 108 -10.48 -8.65 9.44
C SER A 108 -10.39 -9.62 10.62
N LEU A 109 -9.19 -9.86 11.14
CA LEU A 109 -8.98 -10.68 12.33
C LEU A 109 -9.70 -10.09 13.56
N LYS A 110 -9.67 -8.76 13.70
CA LYS A 110 -10.35 -8.05 14.78
C LYS A 110 -11.88 -8.13 14.67
N ARG A 111 -12.45 -8.14 13.47
CA ARG A 111 -13.88 -8.41 13.24
C ARG A 111 -14.24 -9.84 13.64
N VAL A 112 -13.49 -10.83 13.15
CA VAL A 112 -13.72 -12.24 13.43
C VAL A 112 -13.65 -12.53 14.94
N SER A 113 -12.68 -11.96 15.67
CA SER A 113 -12.57 -12.12 17.11
C SER A 113 -13.80 -11.59 17.89
N LYS A 114 -14.59 -10.71 17.27
CA LYS A 114 -15.86 -10.16 17.80
C LYS A 114 -17.09 -10.88 17.26
N GLY A 115 -16.93 -12.00 16.56
CA GLY A 115 -18.04 -12.73 15.94
C GLY A 115 -18.67 -12.04 14.72
N GLN A 116 -17.95 -11.10 14.11
CA GLN A 116 -18.39 -10.40 12.91
C GLN A 116 -17.80 -11.04 11.65
N ASP A 117 -18.42 -10.80 10.48
CA ASP A 117 -17.90 -11.29 9.21
C ASP A 117 -16.52 -10.69 8.89
N PRO A 118 -15.61 -11.50 8.32
CA PRO A 118 -14.32 -11.00 7.85
C PRO A 118 -14.48 -10.00 6.70
N ILE A 119 -13.47 -9.17 6.48
CA ILE A 119 -13.41 -8.30 5.30
C ILE A 119 -13.30 -9.17 4.05
N LYS A 120 -14.14 -8.89 3.05
CA LYS A 120 -14.17 -9.67 1.80
C LYS A 120 -13.06 -9.19 0.85
N VAL A 121 -12.63 -10.10 -0.02
CA VAL A 121 -11.67 -9.75 -1.10
C VAL A 121 -12.22 -8.63 -2.00
N SER A 122 -13.54 -8.56 -2.22
CA SER A 122 -14.15 -7.46 -2.97
C SER A 122 -13.93 -6.09 -2.32
N GLU A 123 -13.96 -6.00 -0.98
CA GLU A 123 -13.67 -4.77 -0.23
C GLU A 123 -12.18 -4.41 -0.37
N LEU A 124 -11.28 -5.40 -0.28
CA LEU A 124 -9.85 -5.21 -0.52
C LEU A 124 -9.57 -4.64 -1.92
N LEU A 125 -10.22 -5.18 -2.96
CA LEU A 125 -10.08 -4.68 -4.33
C LEU A 125 -10.61 -3.25 -4.46
N GLU A 126 -11.68 -2.90 -3.79
CA GLU A 126 -12.18 -1.51 -3.76
C GLU A 126 -11.16 -0.54 -3.13
N HIS A 127 -10.49 -0.95 -2.07
CA HIS A 127 -9.42 -0.14 -1.47
C HIS A 127 -8.22 -0.01 -2.39
N THR A 128 -7.86 -1.07 -3.10
CA THR A 128 -6.81 -1.04 -4.12
C THR A 128 -7.16 -0.06 -5.24
N ILE A 129 -8.40 -0.09 -5.74
CA ILE A 129 -8.87 0.84 -6.78
C ILE A 129 -8.83 2.30 -6.27
N LYS A 130 -9.29 2.55 -5.05
CA LYS A 130 -9.24 3.89 -4.45
C LYS A 130 -7.81 4.43 -4.35
N ALA A 131 -6.84 3.58 -3.96
CA ALA A 131 -5.42 3.96 -3.93
C ALA A 131 -4.91 4.36 -5.32
N HIS A 132 -5.22 3.55 -6.32
CA HIS A 132 -4.84 3.84 -7.72
C HIS A 132 -5.48 5.13 -8.22
N GLU A 133 -6.73 5.40 -7.89
CA GLU A 133 -7.41 6.64 -8.30
C GLU A 133 -6.81 7.86 -7.60
N ILE A 134 -6.57 7.83 -6.30
CA ILE A 134 -5.96 8.94 -5.57
C ILE A 134 -4.57 9.26 -6.14
N GLN A 135 -3.73 8.25 -6.25
CA GLN A 135 -2.38 8.40 -6.79
C GLN A 135 -2.39 8.81 -8.25
N GLY A 136 -3.22 8.17 -9.07
CA GLY A 136 -3.31 8.38 -10.50
C GLY A 136 -3.80 9.79 -10.86
N VAL A 137 -4.85 10.28 -10.19
CA VAL A 137 -5.36 11.65 -10.43
C VAL A 137 -4.30 12.70 -10.13
N LEU A 138 -3.56 12.54 -9.02
CA LEU A 138 -2.47 13.45 -8.69
C LEU A 138 -1.32 13.39 -9.68
N ALA A 139 -1.03 12.21 -10.22
CA ALA A 139 0.06 11.99 -11.17
C ALA A 139 -0.27 12.42 -12.61
N LEU A 140 -1.56 12.55 -12.96
CA LEU A 140 -1.96 12.83 -14.36
C LEU A 140 -1.35 14.11 -14.91
N ASP A 141 -1.49 15.20 -14.18
CA ASP A 141 -1.13 16.54 -14.63
C ASP A 141 0.06 17.15 -13.86
N ASN A 142 0.57 16.46 -12.85
CA ASN A 142 1.62 16.98 -11.98
C ASN A 142 2.90 16.13 -12.10
N SER A 143 4.03 16.81 -12.30
CA SER A 143 5.34 16.17 -12.27
C SER A 143 6.11 16.59 -11.01
N PHE A 144 6.11 15.77 -10.00
CA PHE A 144 6.80 16.00 -8.73
C PHE A 144 8.32 15.94 -8.90
N ASN A 145 8.80 15.13 -9.84
CA ASN A 145 10.22 15.07 -10.19
C ASN A 145 10.79 16.43 -10.65
N LYS A 146 10.00 17.25 -11.35
CA LYS A 146 10.41 18.58 -11.82
C LYS A 146 10.70 19.56 -10.68
N VAL A 147 10.10 19.32 -9.53
CA VAL A 147 10.29 20.15 -8.32
C VAL A 147 11.16 19.49 -7.26
N GLY A 148 11.85 18.41 -7.64
CA GLY A 148 12.80 17.73 -6.75
C GLY A 148 12.18 16.74 -5.76
N LEU A 149 10.90 16.42 -5.89
CA LEU A 149 10.20 15.42 -5.11
C LEU A 149 10.19 14.07 -5.83
N ASP A 150 10.16 12.99 -5.07
CA ASP A 150 10.05 11.65 -5.63
C ASP A 150 8.58 11.22 -5.73
N HIS A 151 8.27 10.41 -6.73
CA HIS A 151 6.92 9.89 -6.98
C HIS A 151 6.34 9.07 -5.81
N VAL A 152 7.18 8.48 -4.95
CA VAL A 152 6.72 7.73 -3.77
C VAL A 152 5.98 8.60 -2.74
N LEU A 153 6.09 9.93 -2.86
CA LEU A 153 5.23 10.85 -2.10
C LEU A 153 3.74 10.56 -2.35
N LEU A 154 3.37 10.22 -3.57
CA LEU A 154 1.98 9.93 -3.92
C LEU A 154 1.47 8.62 -3.29
N VAL A 155 2.34 7.61 -3.17
CA VAL A 155 2.03 6.38 -2.41
C VAL A 155 1.74 6.72 -0.96
N ARG A 156 2.55 7.58 -0.35
CA ARG A 156 2.34 8.05 1.01
C ARG A 156 0.99 8.74 1.19
N VAL A 157 0.63 9.65 0.29
CA VAL A 157 -0.66 10.37 0.34
C VAL A 157 -1.83 9.40 0.21
N ALA A 158 -1.81 8.51 -0.78
CA ALA A 158 -2.89 7.55 -1.01
C ALA A 158 -3.01 6.54 0.15
N SER A 159 -1.89 5.98 0.61
CA SER A 159 -1.88 5.05 1.74
C SER A 159 -2.36 5.71 3.03
N SER A 160 -2.00 6.97 3.29
CA SER A 160 -2.43 7.71 4.47
C SER A 160 -3.94 7.94 4.46
N ALA A 161 -4.49 8.40 3.34
CA ALA A 161 -5.93 8.61 3.18
C ALA A 161 -6.72 7.33 3.44
N LEU A 162 -6.29 6.22 2.83
CA LEU A 162 -6.96 4.93 2.99
C LEU A 162 -6.79 4.33 4.37
N SER A 163 -5.63 4.45 4.98
CA SER A 163 -5.40 3.94 6.32
C SER A 163 -6.28 4.66 7.36
N SER A 164 -6.39 5.99 7.26
CA SER A 164 -7.31 6.77 8.11
C SER A 164 -8.75 6.30 7.93
N TYR A 165 -9.22 6.18 6.69
CA TYR A 165 -10.56 5.69 6.38
C TYR A 165 -10.82 4.27 6.91
N LEU A 166 -9.90 3.33 6.69
CA LEU A 166 -10.01 1.94 7.15
C LEU A 166 -10.05 1.84 8.69
N LEU A 167 -9.34 2.71 9.39
CA LEU A 167 -9.35 2.79 10.85
C LEU A 167 -10.62 3.42 11.41
N GLY A 168 -11.53 3.89 10.56
CA GLY A 168 -12.81 4.48 10.94
C GLY A 168 -12.76 5.99 11.10
N GLY A 169 -11.72 6.64 10.57
CA GLY A 169 -11.62 8.09 10.53
C GLY A 169 -12.76 8.73 9.72
N ASP A 170 -13.27 9.83 10.20
CA ASP A 170 -14.26 10.65 9.49
C ASP A 170 -13.59 11.52 8.40
N TYR A 171 -14.36 12.42 7.80
CA TYR A 171 -13.85 13.32 6.75
C TYR A 171 -12.70 14.19 7.24
N ASP A 172 -12.84 14.77 8.43
CA ASP A 172 -11.84 15.67 9.00
C ASP A 172 -10.56 14.92 9.38
N ASP A 173 -10.69 13.69 9.90
CA ASP A 173 -9.55 12.79 10.18
C ASP A 173 -8.78 12.46 8.92
N VAL A 174 -9.47 12.15 7.83
CA VAL A 174 -8.84 11.86 6.53
C VAL A 174 -8.13 13.10 5.99
N CYS A 175 -8.79 14.28 6.04
CA CYS A 175 -8.19 15.55 5.61
C CYS A 175 -6.94 15.90 6.41
N ASN A 176 -6.98 15.74 7.73
CA ASN A 176 -5.84 16.00 8.62
C ASN A 176 -4.70 15.01 8.31
N THR A 177 -4.99 13.73 8.16
CA THR A 177 -4.00 12.70 7.83
C THR A 177 -3.32 12.97 6.48
N VAL A 178 -4.10 13.35 5.46
CA VAL A 178 -3.56 13.73 4.15
C VAL A 178 -2.69 14.98 4.24
N SER A 179 -3.11 15.98 5.03
CA SER A 179 -2.32 17.20 5.24
C SER A 179 -0.96 16.88 5.86
N HIS A 180 -0.92 16.01 6.87
CA HIS A 180 0.34 15.52 7.45
C HIS A 180 1.17 14.73 6.44
N ALA A 181 0.54 13.91 5.59
CA ALA A 181 1.24 13.17 4.55
C ALA A 181 1.95 14.08 3.54
N TRP A 182 1.41 15.27 3.26
CA TRP A 182 2.06 16.26 2.40
C TRP A 182 3.19 17.01 3.10
N LEU A 183 3.07 17.28 4.38
CA LEU A 183 3.99 18.18 5.11
C LEU A 183 5.22 17.44 5.66
N ASP A 184 5.03 16.24 6.18
CA ASP A 184 6.05 15.56 6.96
C ASP A 184 6.94 14.65 6.11
N GLY A 185 8.27 14.85 6.20
CA GLY A 185 9.29 13.96 5.66
C GLY A 185 9.14 13.64 4.18
N SER A 186 9.08 14.64 3.32
CA SER A 186 8.94 14.46 1.88
C SER A 186 10.05 13.59 1.29
N SER A 187 9.67 12.68 0.39
CA SER A 187 10.63 11.91 -0.40
C SER A 187 11.28 12.81 -1.43
N LEU A 188 12.60 12.99 -1.32
CA LEU A 188 13.36 13.83 -2.24
C LEU A 188 13.95 12.99 -3.37
N ARG A 189 13.85 13.50 -4.59
CA ARG A 189 14.40 12.85 -5.78
C ARG A 189 15.91 12.63 -5.70
N THR A 190 16.61 13.51 -5.03
CA THR A 190 18.07 13.43 -4.84
C THR A 190 18.51 12.13 -4.16
N TYR A 191 17.66 11.46 -3.38
CA TYR A 191 18.00 10.19 -2.74
C TYR A 191 18.17 9.02 -3.72
N ARG A 192 17.61 9.14 -4.92
CA ARG A 192 17.66 8.10 -5.96
C ARG A 192 18.78 8.27 -6.98
N HIS A 193 19.51 9.39 -6.93
CA HIS A 193 20.56 9.69 -7.91
C HIS A 193 21.95 9.48 -7.32
N ALA A 194 22.89 9.14 -8.20
CA ALA A 194 24.28 9.08 -7.82
C ALA A 194 24.72 10.39 -7.13
N PRO A 195 25.54 10.31 -6.07
CA PRO A 195 26.24 9.11 -5.56
C PRO A 195 25.39 8.20 -4.66
N ASN A 196 24.13 8.52 -4.41
CA ASN A 196 23.25 7.68 -3.58
C ASN A 196 22.82 6.43 -4.36
N THR A 197 22.71 5.31 -3.64
CA THR A 197 22.34 4.01 -4.19
C THR A 197 20.88 3.65 -3.90
N GLY A 198 20.03 4.61 -3.76
CA GLY A 198 18.65 4.65 -3.30
C GLY A 198 17.77 3.45 -3.51
#